data_2ed87811bd3f237e548ded2e9644e457
#
_entry.id   2ed87811bd3f237e548ded2e9644e457
#
_cell.length_a   1.000
_cell.length_b   1.000
_cell.length_c   1.000
_cell.angle_alpha   90.00
_cell.angle_beta   90.00
_cell.angle_gamma   90.00
#
_symmetry.space_group_name_H-M   'P 1'
#
loop_
_entity.id
_entity.type
_entity.pdbx_description
1 polymer ?
#
loop_
_entity_poly.entity_id
_entity_poly.type
_entity_poly.pdbx_seq_one_letter_code
_entity_poly.pdbx_strand_id
1 'polypeptide(L)'
;YGEIYVLSFKMFLDNPITGIGINNFKYLCNNNKQYKNMMVNYNCASHPHNIYIQWLTEGGLIVLILFIIYLFSIVGFIIKNEGNKKYKIISLVIILTMFWPIMSTGSLIKNWYGIITFFILGICVCLSRFKNNL
;
A
#
# COMPACT_ATOMS: atom_id res chain seq x y z
N TYR A 1 6.65 -14.13 8.41
CA TYR A 1 6.09 -12.76 8.37
C TYR A 1 5.60 -12.26 9.74
N GLY A 2 5.28 -13.15 10.70
CA GLY A 2 4.76 -12.74 12.00
C GLY A 2 5.64 -11.72 12.74
N GLU A 3 6.94 -11.98 12.84
CA GLU A 3 7.89 -11.08 13.51
C GLU A 3 7.94 -9.69 12.84
N ILE A 4 7.88 -9.65 11.51
CA ILE A 4 7.88 -8.38 10.75
C ILE A 4 6.64 -7.54 11.07
N TYR A 5 5.46 -8.18 11.18
CA TYR A 5 4.22 -7.48 11.51
C TYR A 5 4.20 -6.99 12.95
N VAL A 6 4.67 -7.81 13.91
CA VAL A 6 4.80 -7.41 15.31
C VAL A 6 5.77 -6.23 15.44
N LEU A 7 6.92 -6.29 14.76
CA LEU A 7 7.87 -5.18 14.72
C LEU A 7 7.26 -3.92 14.11
N SER A 8 6.56 -4.05 12.97
CA SER A 8 5.91 -2.93 12.30
C SER A 8 4.90 -2.25 13.21
N PHE A 9 4.08 -3.04 13.93
CA PHE A 9 3.10 -2.52 14.86
C PHE A 9 3.76 -1.83 16.06
N LYS A 10 4.87 -2.37 16.58
CA LYS A 10 5.65 -1.72 17.64
C LYS A 10 6.19 -0.36 17.18
N MET A 11 6.81 -0.30 15.99
CA MET A 11 7.29 0.94 15.40
C MET A 11 6.18 1.98 15.22
N PHE A 12 5.00 1.54 14.81
CA PHE A 12 3.81 2.38 14.73
C PHE A 12 3.39 2.92 16.10
N LEU A 13 3.30 2.07 17.12
CA LEU A 13 2.93 2.51 18.47
C LEU A 13 3.91 3.52 19.07
N ASP A 14 5.19 3.43 18.72
CA ASP A 14 6.20 4.40 19.13
C ASP A 14 6.08 5.74 18.41
N ASN A 15 5.45 5.77 17.22
CA ASN A 15 5.29 6.96 16.37
C ASN A 15 3.92 6.96 15.65
N PRO A 16 2.78 7.05 16.36
CA PRO A 16 1.48 6.74 15.77
C PRO A 16 0.96 7.77 14.76
N ILE A 17 1.33 9.02 14.88
CA ILE A 17 0.79 10.10 14.03
C ILE A 17 1.53 10.20 12.71
N THR A 18 2.85 10.32 12.75
CA THR A 18 3.70 10.58 11.58
C THR A 18 4.48 9.37 11.10
N GLY A 19 4.42 8.25 11.83
CA GLY A 19 5.23 7.07 11.57
C GLY A 19 6.71 7.29 11.82
N ILE A 20 7.51 6.30 11.45
CA ILE A 20 8.97 6.31 11.60
C ILE A 20 9.70 7.05 10.45
N GLY A 21 8.96 7.58 9.50
CA GLY A 21 9.50 8.18 8.27
C GLY A 21 9.58 7.19 7.10
N ILE A 22 9.35 7.73 5.92
CA ILE A 22 9.31 6.96 4.67
C ILE A 22 10.66 6.29 4.40
N ASN A 23 10.62 4.99 4.04
CA ASN A 23 11.78 4.14 3.74
C ASN A 23 12.78 3.94 4.91
N ASN A 24 12.37 4.23 6.14
CA ASN A 24 13.20 4.09 7.34
C ASN A 24 13.09 2.73 8.03
N PHE A 25 12.15 1.86 7.63
CA PHE A 25 11.89 0.57 8.28
C PHE A 25 13.16 -0.26 8.48
N LYS A 26 13.90 -0.52 7.41
CA LYS A 26 15.14 -1.32 7.47
C LYS A 26 16.23 -0.65 8.31
N TYR A 27 16.39 0.66 8.16
CA TYR A 27 17.39 1.41 8.89
C TYR A 27 17.18 1.32 10.42
N LEU A 28 15.96 1.60 10.86
CA LEU A 28 15.62 1.55 12.29
C LEU A 28 15.65 0.13 12.85
N CYS A 29 15.18 -0.87 12.09
CA CYS A 29 15.29 -2.26 12.49
C CYS A 29 16.74 -2.65 12.76
N ASN A 30 17.70 -2.25 11.92
CA ASN A 30 19.11 -2.61 12.09
C ASN A 30 19.83 -1.82 13.20
N ASN A 31 19.50 -0.55 13.37
CA ASN A 31 20.25 0.36 14.23
C ASN A 31 19.65 0.53 15.63
N ASN A 32 18.38 0.21 15.83
CA ASN A 32 17.75 0.22 17.15
C ASN A 32 17.82 -1.19 17.76
N LYS A 33 18.55 -1.33 18.88
CA LYS A 33 18.72 -2.63 19.59
C LYS A 33 17.39 -3.28 19.95
N GLN A 34 16.39 -2.49 20.38
CA GLN A 34 15.07 -2.99 20.75
C GLN A 34 14.37 -3.64 19.55
N TYR A 35 14.35 -2.97 18.41
CA TYR A 35 13.71 -3.47 17.20
C TYR A 35 14.46 -4.67 16.62
N LYS A 36 15.79 -4.63 16.64
CA LYS A 36 16.62 -5.74 16.14
C LYS A 36 16.40 -7.02 16.97
N ASN A 37 16.24 -6.91 18.27
CA ASN A 37 16.00 -8.06 19.16
C ASN A 37 14.62 -8.70 18.95
N MET A 38 13.67 -8.01 18.30
CA MET A 38 12.36 -8.57 17.94
C MET A 38 12.43 -9.45 16.68
N MET A 39 13.53 -9.38 15.91
CA MET A 39 13.78 -10.18 14.73
C MET A 39 14.70 -11.35 15.07
N VAL A 40 14.15 -12.36 15.77
CA VAL A 40 14.94 -13.49 16.29
C VAL A 40 15.34 -14.46 15.18
N ASN A 41 14.42 -14.78 14.26
CA ASN A 41 14.59 -15.80 13.22
C ASN A 41 14.92 -15.22 11.84
N TYR A 42 14.82 -13.92 11.66
CA TYR A 42 14.98 -13.28 10.36
C TYR A 42 15.83 -12.02 10.44
N ASN A 43 16.50 -11.72 9.34
CA ASN A 43 17.16 -10.43 9.16
C ASN A 43 16.10 -9.32 8.96
N CYS A 44 16.48 -8.08 9.29
CA CYS A 44 15.64 -6.92 9.06
C CYS A 44 15.22 -6.80 7.58
N ALA A 45 13.94 -6.96 7.32
CA ALA A 45 13.36 -6.81 5.99
C ALA A 45 13.52 -5.38 5.47
N SER A 46 13.40 -5.22 4.18
CA SER A 46 13.46 -3.88 3.56
C SER A 46 12.19 -3.06 3.75
N HIS A 47 11.07 -3.71 4.06
CA HIS A 47 9.74 -3.12 4.26
C HIS A 47 8.80 -4.18 4.88
N PRO A 48 7.62 -3.80 5.39
CA PRO A 48 6.70 -4.71 6.08
C PRO A 48 6.01 -5.79 5.23
N HIS A 49 6.20 -5.83 3.91
CA HIS A 49 5.55 -6.75 2.98
C HIS A 49 4.01 -6.70 2.93
N ASN A 50 3.41 -5.64 3.44
CA ASN A 50 2.01 -5.30 3.28
C ASN A 50 1.88 -3.79 3.18
N ILE A 51 1.15 -3.33 2.17
CA ILE A 51 1.07 -1.91 1.82
C ILE A 51 0.42 -1.07 2.91
N TYR A 52 -0.62 -1.59 3.56
CA TYR A 52 -1.31 -0.87 4.64
C TYR A 52 -0.46 -0.79 5.89
N ILE A 53 0.20 -1.90 6.25
CA ILE A 53 1.13 -1.94 7.37
C ILE A 53 2.33 -1.04 7.09
N GLN A 54 2.81 -0.97 5.85
CA GLN A 54 3.89 -0.07 5.47
C GLN A 54 3.48 1.40 5.67
N TRP A 55 2.32 1.82 5.14
CA TRP A 55 1.85 3.19 5.31
C TRP A 55 1.58 3.52 6.78
N LEU A 56 1.03 2.57 7.54
CA LEU A 56 0.82 2.74 8.98
C LEU A 56 2.14 2.91 9.74
N THR A 57 3.13 2.09 9.44
CA THR A 57 4.43 2.10 10.15
C THR A 57 5.28 3.29 9.75
N GLU A 58 5.47 3.52 8.44
CA GLU A 58 6.38 4.54 7.92
C GLU A 58 5.75 5.94 7.88
N GLY A 59 4.45 6.03 7.61
CA GLY A 59 3.73 7.30 7.47
C GLY A 59 2.75 7.63 8.60
N GLY A 60 2.54 6.69 9.53
CA GLY A 60 1.59 6.83 10.62
C GLY A 60 0.12 6.86 10.15
N LEU A 61 -0.77 7.24 11.06
CA LEU A 61 -2.20 7.33 10.78
C LEU A 61 -2.52 8.35 9.70
N ILE A 62 -1.78 9.45 9.62
CA ILE A 62 -2.03 10.50 8.63
C ILE A 62 -1.90 9.94 7.22
N VAL A 63 -0.77 9.30 6.93
CA VAL A 63 -0.51 8.78 5.58
C VAL A 63 -1.41 7.60 5.24
N LEU A 64 -1.70 6.71 6.20
CA LEU A 64 -2.64 5.62 5.99
C LEU A 64 -4.04 6.13 5.63
N ILE A 65 -4.56 7.13 6.36
CA ILE A 65 -5.87 7.73 6.08
C ILE A 65 -5.89 8.37 4.69
N LEU A 66 -4.88 9.15 4.34
CA LEU A 66 -4.77 9.77 3.02
C LEU A 66 -4.71 8.73 1.90
N PHE A 67 -3.99 7.63 2.11
CA PHE A 67 -3.92 6.53 1.16
C PHE A 67 -5.28 5.85 0.97
N ILE A 68 -6.03 5.62 2.05
CA ILE A 68 -7.37 5.05 1.99
C ILE A 68 -8.33 6.00 1.24
N ILE A 69 -8.30 7.31 1.54
CA ILE A 69 -9.09 8.32 0.83
C ILE A 69 -8.74 8.33 -0.66
N TYR A 70 -7.46 8.24 -1.01
CA TYR A 70 -7.00 8.15 -2.39
C TYR A 70 -7.58 6.94 -3.12
N LEU A 71 -7.54 5.74 -2.52
CA LEU A 71 -8.12 4.53 -3.12
C LEU A 71 -9.64 4.67 -3.32
N PHE A 72 -10.37 5.15 -2.31
CA PHE A 72 -11.81 5.38 -2.42
C PHE A 72 -12.15 6.43 -3.47
N SER A 73 -11.33 7.46 -3.63
CA SER A 73 -11.50 8.49 -4.66
C SER A 73 -11.39 7.90 -6.07
N ILE A 74 -10.41 7.03 -6.31
CA ILE A 74 -10.26 6.33 -7.60
C ILE A 74 -11.46 5.41 -7.86
N VAL A 75 -11.85 4.62 -6.87
CA VAL A 75 -13.02 3.72 -7.00
C VAL A 75 -14.29 4.53 -7.26
N GLY A 76 -14.52 5.60 -6.50
CA GLY A 76 -15.64 6.50 -6.68
C GLY A 76 -15.66 7.15 -8.07
N PHE A 77 -14.50 7.56 -8.57
CA PHE A 77 -14.35 8.10 -9.93
C PHE A 77 -14.74 7.06 -11.00
N ILE A 78 -14.25 5.81 -10.89
CA ILE A 78 -14.56 4.74 -11.82
C ILE A 78 -16.07 4.42 -11.81
N ILE A 79 -16.70 4.39 -10.63
CA ILE A 79 -18.13 4.10 -10.50
C ILE A 79 -18.98 5.20 -11.13
N LYS A 80 -18.62 6.47 -10.91
CA LYS A 80 -19.44 7.63 -11.32
C LYS A 80 -19.32 8.00 -12.81
N ASN A 81 -18.24 7.61 -13.49
CA ASN A 81 -18.09 8.00 -14.90
C ASN A 81 -19.12 7.29 -15.80
N GLU A 82 -19.34 7.84 -17.02
CA GLU A 82 -20.33 7.34 -17.98
C GLU A 82 -19.82 6.22 -18.91
N GLY A 83 -18.68 5.61 -18.60
CA GLY A 83 -18.10 4.55 -19.41
C GLY A 83 -18.88 3.25 -19.38
N ASN A 84 -18.53 2.31 -20.24
CA ASN A 84 -19.16 1.00 -20.35
C ASN A 84 -19.03 0.21 -19.05
N LYS A 85 -20.14 -0.36 -18.57
CA LYS A 85 -20.24 -1.14 -17.33
C LYS A 85 -19.23 -2.29 -17.29
N LYS A 86 -18.98 -2.97 -18.41
CA LYS A 86 -18.01 -4.08 -18.48
C LYS A 86 -16.60 -3.62 -18.10
N TYR A 87 -16.13 -2.54 -18.69
CA TYR A 87 -14.78 -2.01 -18.42
C TYR A 87 -14.65 -1.45 -17.00
N LYS A 88 -15.71 -0.85 -16.45
CA LYS A 88 -15.76 -0.41 -15.06
C LYS A 88 -15.61 -1.59 -14.11
N ILE A 89 -16.34 -2.68 -14.33
CA ILE A 89 -16.23 -3.90 -13.50
C ILE A 89 -14.82 -4.48 -13.58
N ILE A 90 -14.23 -4.60 -14.77
CA ILE A 90 -12.86 -5.10 -14.94
C ILE A 90 -11.87 -4.24 -14.14
N SER A 91 -11.96 -2.92 -14.25
CA SER A 91 -11.11 -1.98 -13.52
C SER A 91 -11.25 -2.12 -12.00
N LEU A 92 -12.46 -2.27 -11.49
CA LEU A 92 -12.71 -2.47 -10.06
C LEU A 92 -12.17 -3.81 -9.54
N VAL A 93 -12.29 -4.89 -10.33
CA VAL A 93 -11.73 -6.20 -9.98
C VAL A 93 -10.20 -6.13 -9.93
N ILE A 94 -9.55 -5.46 -10.89
CA ILE A 94 -8.10 -5.28 -10.89
C ILE A 94 -7.66 -4.50 -9.63
N ILE A 95 -8.33 -3.40 -9.30
CA ILE A 95 -8.02 -2.60 -8.10
C ILE A 95 -8.21 -3.42 -6.83
N LEU A 96 -9.31 -4.17 -6.72
CA LEU A 96 -9.59 -5.03 -5.57
C LEU A 96 -8.50 -6.09 -5.39
N THR A 97 -8.06 -6.73 -6.47
CA THR A 97 -6.96 -7.72 -6.42
C THR A 97 -5.63 -7.10 -6.04
N MET A 98 -5.28 -5.94 -6.58
CA MET A 98 -4.00 -5.28 -6.30
C MET A 98 -3.88 -4.74 -4.87
N PHE A 99 -5.01 -4.28 -4.32
CA PHE A 99 -5.07 -3.67 -2.98
C PHE A 99 -5.81 -4.54 -1.97
N TRP A 100 -5.76 -5.88 -2.15
CA TRP A 100 -6.36 -6.80 -1.18
C TRP A 100 -5.63 -6.70 0.17
N PRO A 101 -6.33 -6.42 1.28
CA PRO A 101 -5.68 -6.06 2.55
C PRO A 101 -4.76 -7.12 3.15
N ILE A 102 -5.04 -8.40 2.90
CA ILE A 102 -4.30 -9.53 3.50
C ILE A 102 -3.13 -9.99 2.62
N MET A 103 -3.01 -9.47 1.41
CA MET A 103 -1.98 -9.90 0.46
C MET A 103 -0.60 -9.36 0.85
N SER A 104 0.42 -10.21 0.75
CA SER A 104 1.81 -9.76 0.77
C SER A 104 2.11 -8.95 -0.48
N THR A 105 2.62 -7.75 -0.31
CA THR A 105 2.87 -6.80 -1.40
C THR A 105 4.33 -6.34 -1.41
N GLY A 106 4.79 -5.87 -2.55
CA GLY A 106 5.99 -5.05 -2.65
C GLY A 106 5.79 -3.67 -2.02
N SER A 107 6.86 -2.93 -1.87
CA SER A 107 6.80 -1.54 -1.39
C SER A 107 6.41 -0.59 -2.52
N LEU A 108 5.34 0.20 -2.32
CA LEU A 108 4.94 1.25 -3.28
C LEU A 108 5.97 2.37 -3.42
N ILE A 109 6.86 2.51 -2.46
CA ILE A 109 7.90 3.53 -2.44
C ILE A 109 9.10 3.09 -3.30
N LYS A 110 9.23 1.78 -3.55
CA LYS A 110 10.31 1.24 -4.39
C LYS A 110 9.91 1.22 -5.86
N ASN A 111 10.84 1.66 -6.72
CA ASN A 111 10.63 1.98 -8.12
C ASN A 111 9.80 0.94 -8.90
N TRP A 112 10.16 -0.33 -8.86
CA TRP A 112 9.49 -1.34 -9.69
C TRP A 112 8.02 -1.55 -9.33
N TYR A 113 7.74 -1.84 -8.06
CA TYR A 113 6.37 -2.15 -7.65
C TYR A 113 5.48 -0.91 -7.72
N GLY A 114 5.99 0.25 -7.29
CA GLY A 114 5.27 1.51 -7.37
C GLY A 114 4.93 1.89 -8.81
N ILE A 115 5.91 1.87 -9.72
CA ILE A 115 5.69 2.21 -11.15
C ILE A 115 4.61 1.33 -11.77
N ILE A 116 4.72 0.00 -11.62
CA ILE A 116 3.74 -0.96 -12.17
C ILE A 116 2.35 -0.71 -11.58
N THR A 117 2.26 -0.51 -10.26
CA THR A 117 0.99 -0.28 -9.57
C THR A 117 0.29 0.99 -10.08
N PHE A 118 1.00 2.12 -10.14
CA PHE A 118 0.41 3.38 -10.61
C PHE A 118 0.12 3.36 -12.11
N PHE A 119 0.92 2.67 -12.90
CA PHE A 119 0.65 2.47 -14.32
C PHE A 119 -0.65 1.68 -14.55
N ILE A 120 -0.85 0.57 -13.83
CA ILE A 120 -2.08 -0.23 -13.90
C ILE A 120 -3.29 0.59 -13.41
N LEU A 121 -3.15 1.38 -12.34
CA LEU A 121 -4.21 2.29 -11.89
C LEU A 121 -4.59 3.28 -12.99
N GLY A 122 -3.61 3.86 -13.68
CA GLY A 122 -3.84 4.74 -14.83
C GLY A 122 -4.62 4.04 -15.94
N ILE A 123 -4.25 2.80 -16.27
CA ILE A 123 -4.99 1.97 -17.25
C ILE A 123 -6.42 1.73 -16.78
N CYS A 124 -6.66 1.38 -15.51
CA CYS A 124 -8.00 1.17 -14.98
C CYS A 124 -8.88 2.41 -15.10
N VAL A 125 -8.35 3.60 -14.79
CA VAL A 125 -9.03 4.88 -14.94
C VAL A 125 -9.36 5.14 -16.42
N CYS A 126 -8.43 4.88 -17.32
CA CYS A 126 -8.59 5.06 -18.76
C CYS A 126 -9.67 4.10 -19.32
N LEU A 127 -9.56 2.81 -19.02
CA LEU A 127 -10.52 1.78 -19.42
C LEU A 127 -11.93 2.08 -18.95
N SER A 128 -12.07 2.58 -17.72
CA SER A 128 -13.38 2.89 -17.15
C SER A 128 -14.15 3.99 -17.92
N ARG A 129 -13.45 4.80 -18.71
CA ARG A 129 -14.03 5.85 -19.57
C ARG A 129 -14.41 5.39 -20.97
N PHE A 130 -13.99 4.21 -21.38
CA PHE A 130 -14.30 3.72 -22.73
C PHE A 130 -15.82 3.58 -22.90
N LYS A 131 -16.36 4.27 -23.92
CA LYS A 131 -17.75 4.12 -24.39
C LYS A 131 -17.73 3.21 -25.61
N ASN A 132 -18.63 2.24 -25.69
CA ASN A 132 -18.84 1.53 -26.95
C ASN A 132 -19.53 2.51 -27.93
N ASN A 133 -18.78 2.98 -28.90
CA ASN A 133 -19.33 3.67 -30.06
C ASN A 133 -19.83 2.59 -31.06
N LEU A 134 -20.86 1.82 -30.67
CA LEU A 134 -21.62 0.95 -31.57
C LEU A 134 -23.11 1.21 -31.37
#